data_3cfff3fcdbab985eb19f3f6a95f0a8c0
#
_entry.id   3cfff3fcdbab985eb19f3f6a95f0a8c0
#
_cell.length_a   1.000
_cell.length_b   1.000
_cell.length_c   1.000
_cell.angle_alpha   90.00
_cell.angle_beta   90.00
_cell.angle_gamma   90.00
#
_symmetry.space_group_name_H-M   'P 1'
#
loop_
_entity.id
_entity.type
_entity.pdbx_description
1 polymer ?
#
loop_
_entity_poly.entity_id
_entity_poly.type
_entity_poly.pdbx_seq_one_letter_code
_entity_poly.pdbx_strand_id
1 'polypeptide(L)'
;MDTKEILQPKIMMITLGVTVILGSVYGMMNGDEWAEVGWGGADNVLAHDAAYEEMWALHIMPLGVMAILTAITVTGKELAKMALYSPVVLVIIMGGMGVLTNENGYGASTPEGVGMLIPFSMLLATVLTGVAGYVHKDGE
;
A
#
# COMPACT_ATOMS: atom_id res chain seq x y z
N MET A 1 -15.03 -23.74 -6.19
CA MET A 1 -14.78 -22.36 -6.73
C MET A 1 -13.36 -22.33 -7.22
N ASP A 2 -13.16 -22.04 -8.48
CA ASP A 2 -11.81 -21.98 -9.06
C ASP A 2 -11.08 -20.72 -8.55
N THR A 3 -9.77 -20.83 -8.33
CA THR A 3 -8.92 -19.71 -7.92
C THR A 3 -9.03 -18.52 -8.89
N LYS A 4 -9.17 -18.80 -10.19
CA LYS A 4 -9.39 -17.78 -11.21
C LYS A 4 -10.71 -17.01 -11.04
N GLU A 5 -11.78 -17.67 -10.59
CA GLU A 5 -13.07 -17.00 -10.35
C GLU A 5 -13.01 -16.04 -9.17
N ILE A 6 -12.20 -16.35 -8.14
CA ILE A 6 -12.05 -15.53 -6.93
C ILE A 6 -11.08 -14.37 -7.17
N LEU A 7 -9.93 -14.67 -7.77
CA LEU A 7 -8.84 -13.72 -7.95
C LEU A 7 -8.93 -13.04 -9.33
N GLN A 8 -9.98 -12.25 -9.56
CA GLN A 8 -10.11 -11.49 -10.79
C GLN A 8 -9.27 -10.22 -10.74
N PRO A 9 -8.41 -9.93 -11.75
CA PRO A 9 -7.53 -8.76 -11.77
C PRO A 9 -8.26 -7.44 -11.52
N LYS A 10 -9.45 -7.28 -12.09
CA LYS A 10 -10.27 -6.08 -11.91
C LYS A 10 -10.69 -5.87 -10.45
N ILE A 11 -11.19 -6.93 -9.81
CA ILE A 11 -11.64 -6.88 -8.42
C ILE A 11 -10.44 -6.62 -7.50
N MET A 12 -9.33 -7.32 -7.72
CA MET A 12 -8.13 -7.17 -6.90
C MET A 12 -7.50 -5.79 -7.03
N MET A 13 -7.44 -5.21 -8.23
CA MET A 13 -6.95 -3.85 -8.45
C MET A 13 -7.86 -2.79 -7.79
N ILE A 14 -9.18 -2.97 -7.82
CA ILE A 14 -10.11 -2.08 -7.10
C ILE A 14 -9.91 -2.23 -5.59
N THR A 15 -9.82 -3.46 -5.08
CA THR A 15 -9.55 -3.73 -3.66
C THR A 15 -8.25 -3.09 -3.21
N LEU A 16 -7.18 -3.27 -3.97
CA LEU A 16 -5.88 -2.63 -3.71
C LEU A 16 -6.04 -1.11 -3.64
N GLY A 17 -6.69 -0.51 -4.65
CA GLY A 17 -6.88 0.93 -4.71
C GLY A 17 -7.67 1.47 -3.53
N VAL A 18 -8.77 0.82 -3.15
CA VAL A 18 -9.58 1.19 -1.98
C VAL A 18 -8.78 1.06 -0.69
N THR A 19 -8.05 -0.04 -0.53
CA THR A 19 -7.21 -0.27 0.67
C THR A 19 -6.13 0.81 0.81
N VAL A 20 -5.47 1.18 -0.30
CA VAL A 20 -4.46 2.25 -0.30
C VAL A 20 -5.07 3.59 0.04
N ILE A 21 -6.24 3.95 -0.52
CA ILE A 21 -6.92 5.21 -0.22
C ILE A 21 -7.34 5.27 1.24
N LEU A 22 -7.96 4.21 1.77
CA LEU A 22 -8.38 4.17 3.17
C LEU A 22 -7.17 4.24 4.12
N GLY A 23 -6.09 3.53 3.81
CA GLY A 23 -4.84 3.63 4.56
C GLY A 23 -4.23 5.02 4.54
N SER A 24 -4.26 5.69 3.38
CA SER A 24 -3.79 7.07 3.24
C SER A 24 -4.63 8.06 4.05
N VAL A 25 -5.97 7.92 4.00
CA VAL A 25 -6.87 8.77 4.81
C VAL A 25 -6.59 8.57 6.30
N TYR A 26 -6.44 7.32 6.74
CA TYR A 26 -6.10 7.04 8.14
C TYR A 26 -4.73 7.66 8.51
N GLY A 27 -3.72 7.50 7.67
CA GLY A 27 -2.40 8.07 7.90
C GLY A 27 -2.42 9.61 8.02
N MET A 28 -3.19 10.30 7.17
CA MET A 28 -3.38 11.74 7.27
C MET A 28 -4.11 12.19 8.55
N MET A 29 -4.96 11.34 9.11
CA MET A 29 -5.72 11.66 10.33
C MET A 29 -4.95 11.32 11.62
N ASN A 30 -3.86 10.56 11.53
CA ASN A 30 -3.13 10.02 12.68
C ASN A 30 -1.61 10.20 12.51
N GLY A 31 -1.19 11.35 11.99
CA GLY A 31 0.23 11.65 11.74
C GLY A 31 1.08 11.60 13.01
N ASP A 32 0.54 12.07 14.14
CA ASP A 32 1.23 12.00 15.44
C ASP A 32 1.52 10.55 15.85
N GLU A 33 0.51 9.65 15.75
CA GLU A 33 0.66 8.23 16.07
C GLU A 33 1.74 7.57 15.19
N TRP A 34 1.74 7.88 13.89
CA TRP A 34 2.74 7.33 12.96
C TRP A 34 4.14 7.88 13.23
N ALA A 35 4.28 9.15 13.60
CA ALA A 35 5.56 9.72 13.98
C ALA A 35 6.10 9.05 15.26
N GLU A 36 5.26 8.84 16.28
CA GLU A 36 5.65 8.12 17.50
C GLU A 36 6.12 6.70 17.22
N VAL A 37 5.40 5.98 16.36
CA VAL A 37 5.78 4.62 15.94
C VAL A 37 7.10 4.65 15.16
N GLY A 38 7.24 5.59 14.23
CA GLY A 38 8.44 5.71 13.40
C GLY A 38 9.69 6.01 14.22
N TRP A 39 9.61 6.93 15.16
CA TRP A 39 10.76 7.38 15.99
C TRP A 39 10.91 6.64 17.33
N GLY A 40 10.06 5.64 17.60
CA GLY A 40 10.19 4.80 18.80
C GLY A 40 9.72 5.45 20.09
N GLY A 41 8.74 6.35 20.01
CA GLY A 41 8.04 6.97 21.12
C GLY A 41 7.97 8.48 21.06
N ALA A 42 7.01 9.06 21.79
CA ALA A 42 6.70 10.49 21.80
C ALA A 42 7.90 11.39 22.15
N ASP A 43 8.80 10.90 23.01
CA ASP A 43 9.99 11.66 23.44
C ASP A 43 11.01 11.88 22.30
N ASN A 44 10.91 11.13 21.24
CA ASN A 44 11.81 11.20 20.08
C ASN A 44 11.21 12.00 18.90
N VAL A 45 9.93 12.39 18.99
CA VAL A 45 9.20 13.08 17.90
C VAL A 45 9.49 14.58 17.95
N LEU A 46 9.79 15.15 16.80
CA LEU A 46 9.92 16.59 16.61
C LEU A 46 8.59 17.20 16.14
N ALA A 47 8.41 18.49 16.37
CA ALA A 47 7.15 19.20 16.06
C ALA A 47 6.69 19.13 14.59
N HIS A 48 7.57 18.75 13.66
CA HIS A 48 7.25 18.64 12.23
C HIS A 48 7.08 17.20 11.75
N ASP A 49 7.37 16.19 12.56
CA ASP A 49 7.36 14.80 12.12
C ASP A 49 5.94 14.31 11.78
N ALA A 50 4.95 14.71 12.57
CA ALA A 50 3.55 14.42 12.27
C ALA A 50 3.14 14.94 10.87
N ALA A 51 3.54 16.18 10.54
CA ALA A 51 3.24 16.75 9.24
C ALA A 51 3.94 16.00 8.09
N TYR A 52 5.13 15.44 8.31
CA TYR A 52 5.78 14.59 7.32
C TYR A 52 5.05 13.27 7.11
N GLU A 53 4.54 12.65 8.18
CA GLU A 53 3.73 11.43 8.07
C GLU A 53 2.41 11.67 7.32
N GLU A 54 1.73 12.78 7.61
CA GLU A 54 0.52 13.19 6.89
C GLU A 54 0.81 13.43 5.40
N MET A 55 1.88 14.14 5.09
CA MET A 55 2.32 14.38 3.71
C MET A 55 2.68 13.08 2.99
N TRP A 56 3.36 12.17 3.68
CA TRP A 56 3.70 10.86 3.15
C TRP A 56 2.44 10.06 2.82
N ALA A 57 1.47 10.00 3.72
CA ALA A 57 0.19 9.36 3.49
C ALA A 57 -0.56 9.96 2.29
N LEU A 58 -0.57 11.29 2.16
CA LEU A 58 -1.14 11.98 1.02
C LEU A 58 -0.45 11.59 -0.30
N HIS A 59 0.87 11.44 -0.32
CA HIS A 59 1.62 11.09 -1.53
C HIS A 59 1.37 9.65 -2.01
N ILE A 60 0.96 8.76 -1.12
CA ILE A 60 0.62 7.38 -1.49
C ILE A 60 -0.81 7.28 -2.07
N MET A 61 -1.72 8.14 -1.67
CA MET A 61 -3.13 8.12 -2.12
C MET A 61 -3.32 8.07 -3.65
N PRO A 62 -2.59 8.84 -4.46
CA PRO A 62 -2.68 8.77 -5.93
C PRO A 62 -2.43 7.38 -6.51
N LEU A 63 -1.60 6.55 -5.87
CA LEU A 63 -1.39 5.17 -6.32
C LEU A 63 -2.66 4.33 -6.20
N GLY A 64 -3.43 4.53 -5.12
CA GLY A 64 -4.74 3.89 -4.95
C GLY A 64 -5.74 4.35 -6.01
N VAL A 65 -5.80 5.65 -6.28
CA VAL A 65 -6.64 6.22 -7.35
C VAL A 65 -6.26 5.64 -8.71
N MET A 66 -4.96 5.58 -9.02
CA MET A 66 -4.47 5.01 -10.28
C MET A 66 -4.78 3.52 -10.42
N ALA A 67 -4.73 2.75 -9.33
CA ALA A 67 -5.12 1.34 -9.36
C ALA A 67 -6.61 1.17 -9.74
N ILE A 68 -7.50 1.99 -9.16
CA ILE A 68 -8.93 1.97 -9.49
C ILE A 68 -9.14 2.41 -10.95
N LEU A 69 -8.53 3.53 -11.37
CA LEU A 69 -8.65 4.02 -12.74
C LEU A 69 -8.17 2.97 -13.76
N THR A 70 -7.05 2.31 -13.48
CA THR A 70 -6.56 1.21 -14.31
C THR A 70 -7.60 0.08 -14.40
N ALA A 71 -8.19 -0.32 -13.28
CA ALA A 71 -9.18 -1.40 -13.23
C ALA A 71 -10.47 -1.10 -14.02
N ILE A 72 -10.86 0.17 -14.12
CA ILE A 72 -12.07 0.54 -14.86
C ILE A 72 -11.82 0.90 -16.32
N THR A 73 -10.59 1.24 -16.70
CA THR A 73 -10.25 1.67 -18.07
C THR A 73 -9.54 0.60 -18.88
N VAL A 74 -8.77 -0.27 -18.25
CA VAL A 74 -8.01 -1.36 -18.89
C VAL A 74 -8.76 -2.67 -18.71
N THR A 75 -8.71 -3.55 -19.72
CA THR A 75 -9.43 -4.83 -19.69
C THR A 75 -8.58 -5.99 -20.19
N GLY A 76 -9.03 -7.22 -19.92
CA GLY A 76 -8.42 -8.44 -20.46
C GLY A 76 -6.96 -8.63 -20.05
N LYS A 77 -6.16 -9.12 -20.99
CA LYS A 77 -4.74 -9.45 -20.77
C LYS A 77 -3.89 -8.26 -20.30
N GLU A 78 -4.18 -7.07 -20.76
CA GLU A 78 -3.40 -5.88 -20.36
C GLU A 78 -3.68 -5.50 -18.90
N LEU A 79 -4.94 -5.63 -18.45
CA LEU A 79 -5.25 -5.46 -17.02
C LEU A 79 -4.55 -6.53 -16.17
N ALA A 80 -4.53 -7.78 -16.62
CA ALA A 80 -3.81 -8.83 -15.89
C ALA A 80 -2.31 -8.56 -15.77
N LYS A 81 -1.67 -8.02 -16.82
CA LYS A 81 -0.27 -7.61 -16.76
C LYS A 81 -0.04 -6.44 -15.78
N MET A 82 -0.93 -5.43 -15.79
CA MET A 82 -0.84 -4.32 -14.85
C MET A 82 -0.97 -4.81 -13.40
N ALA A 83 -1.91 -5.72 -13.14
CA ALA A 83 -2.07 -6.37 -11.84
C ALA A 83 -0.84 -7.20 -11.44
N LEU A 84 -0.24 -7.95 -12.38
CA LEU A 84 0.97 -8.74 -12.14
C LEU A 84 2.16 -7.87 -11.68
N TYR A 85 2.30 -6.68 -12.24
CA TYR A 85 3.43 -5.79 -11.92
C TYR A 85 3.17 -4.88 -10.72
N SER A 86 1.96 -4.82 -10.18
CA SER A 86 1.64 -3.97 -9.02
C SER A 86 2.53 -4.23 -7.79
N PRO A 87 2.97 -5.48 -7.45
CA PRO A 87 3.90 -5.72 -6.36
C PRO A 87 5.27 -5.04 -6.52
N VAL A 88 5.70 -4.76 -7.75
CA VAL A 88 6.98 -4.08 -8.01
C VAL A 88 6.98 -2.68 -7.39
N VAL A 89 5.84 -1.98 -7.46
CA VAL A 89 5.68 -0.65 -6.84
C VAL A 89 5.86 -0.74 -5.33
N LEU A 90 5.25 -1.76 -4.69
CA LEU A 90 5.42 -1.99 -3.26
C LEU A 90 6.88 -2.27 -2.89
N VAL A 91 7.55 -3.13 -3.67
CA VAL A 91 8.98 -3.46 -3.42
C VAL A 91 9.85 -2.20 -3.51
N ILE A 92 9.61 -1.33 -4.49
CA ILE A 92 10.35 -0.06 -4.62
C ILE A 92 10.09 0.84 -3.42
N ILE A 93 8.83 1.01 -3.02
CA ILE A 93 8.47 1.89 -1.91
C ILE A 93 9.01 1.32 -0.59
N MET A 94 8.66 0.09 -0.24
CA MET A 94 9.03 -0.50 1.04
C MET A 94 10.53 -0.79 1.13
N GLY A 95 11.14 -1.27 0.04
CA GLY A 95 12.59 -1.50 0.00
C GLY A 95 13.38 -0.20 0.05
N GLY A 96 12.94 0.83 -0.69
CA GLY A 96 13.54 2.16 -0.65
C GLY A 96 13.42 2.80 0.73
N MET A 97 12.24 2.74 1.34
CA MET A 97 12.04 3.20 2.73
C MET A 97 12.96 2.43 3.68
N GLY A 98 12.97 1.10 3.64
CA GLY A 98 13.80 0.30 4.52
C GLY A 98 15.28 0.67 4.45
N VAL A 99 15.80 0.98 3.26
CA VAL A 99 17.19 1.44 3.10
C VAL A 99 17.39 2.84 3.70
N LEU A 100 16.51 3.79 3.35
CA LEU A 100 16.67 5.18 3.76
C LEU A 100 16.40 5.40 5.26
N THR A 101 15.48 4.63 5.84
CA THR A 101 15.06 4.81 7.24
C THR A 101 15.96 4.06 8.21
N ASN A 102 16.50 2.92 7.82
CA ASN A 102 17.37 2.12 8.69
C ASN A 102 18.62 2.88 9.16
N GLU A 103 19.20 3.71 8.30
CA GLU A 103 20.37 4.54 8.65
C GLU A 103 20.02 5.69 9.61
N ASN A 104 18.76 6.10 9.66
CA ASN A 104 18.29 7.22 10.48
C ASN A 104 17.56 6.78 11.76
N GLY A 105 17.48 5.48 12.04
CA GLY A 105 16.80 4.95 13.22
C GLY A 105 15.27 5.02 13.17
N TYR A 106 14.69 5.36 12.00
CA TYR A 106 13.26 5.36 11.81
C TYR A 106 12.72 3.93 11.66
N GLY A 107 11.47 3.68 12.10
CA GLY A 107 10.89 2.34 12.11
C GLY A 107 11.29 1.53 13.36
N ALA A 108 11.63 2.21 14.45
CA ALA A 108 12.11 1.60 15.68
C ALA A 108 11.04 0.78 16.42
N SER A 109 9.76 1.06 16.18
CA SER A 109 8.66 0.30 16.76
C SER A 109 7.65 -0.16 15.70
N THR A 110 6.74 -1.06 16.09
CA THR A 110 5.64 -1.51 15.24
C THR A 110 4.33 -0.86 15.71
N PRO A 111 3.47 -0.42 14.78
CA PRO A 111 2.17 0.11 15.16
C PRO A 111 1.33 -0.97 15.86
N GLU A 112 0.46 -0.55 16.76
CA GLU A 112 -0.46 -1.43 17.47
C GLU A 112 -1.90 -1.25 16.97
N GLY A 113 -2.78 -2.18 17.33
CA GLY A 113 -4.21 -2.06 17.05
C GLY A 113 -4.56 -1.88 15.57
N VAL A 114 -5.36 -0.84 15.28
CA VAL A 114 -5.81 -0.52 13.92
C VAL A 114 -4.64 -0.09 13.03
N GLY A 115 -3.64 0.60 13.58
CA GLY A 115 -2.44 1.01 12.87
C GLY A 115 -1.71 -0.17 12.23
N MET A 116 -1.63 -1.32 12.92
CA MET A 116 -1.01 -2.53 12.38
C MET A 116 -1.80 -3.15 11.21
N LEU A 117 -3.13 -3.05 11.23
CA LEU A 117 -3.98 -3.65 10.19
C LEU A 117 -3.80 -2.97 8.83
N ILE A 118 -3.42 -1.70 8.80
CA ILE A 118 -3.29 -0.91 7.58
C ILE A 118 -2.16 -1.42 6.69
N PRO A 119 -0.88 -1.41 7.13
CA PRO A 119 0.21 -1.91 6.30
C PRO A 119 0.04 -3.39 5.95
N PHE A 120 -0.52 -4.20 6.86
CA PHE A 120 -0.79 -5.60 6.58
C PHE A 120 -1.86 -5.78 5.49
N SER A 121 -2.97 -5.04 5.55
CA SER A 121 -4.02 -5.10 4.53
C SER A 121 -3.53 -4.62 3.16
N MET A 122 -2.72 -3.57 3.13
CA MET A 122 -2.10 -3.07 1.90
C MET A 122 -1.14 -4.10 1.28
N LEU A 123 -0.29 -4.72 2.10
CA LEU A 123 0.60 -5.79 1.67
C LEU A 123 -0.18 -6.98 1.11
N LEU A 124 -1.20 -7.45 1.84
CA LEU A 124 -2.03 -8.57 1.42
C LEU A 124 -2.76 -8.26 0.10
N ALA A 125 -3.39 -7.08 -0.01
CA ALA A 125 -4.07 -6.65 -1.23
C ALA A 125 -3.09 -6.58 -2.43
N THR A 126 -1.87 -6.10 -2.21
CA THR A 126 -0.83 -6.03 -3.24
C THR A 126 -0.42 -7.42 -3.72
N VAL A 127 -0.14 -8.34 -2.79
CA VAL A 127 0.23 -9.72 -3.13
C VAL A 127 -0.89 -10.42 -3.88
N LEU A 128 -2.13 -10.32 -3.40
CA LEU A 128 -3.30 -10.92 -4.06
C LEU A 128 -3.53 -10.35 -5.47
N THR A 129 -3.30 -9.04 -5.64
CA THR A 129 -3.37 -8.40 -6.96
C THR A 129 -2.32 -8.96 -7.91
N GLY A 130 -1.09 -9.13 -7.47
CA GLY A 130 -0.03 -9.76 -8.26
C GLY A 130 -0.35 -11.20 -8.64
N VAL A 131 -0.89 -12.00 -7.70
CA VAL A 131 -1.33 -13.37 -7.96
C VAL A 131 -2.49 -13.39 -8.97
N ALA A 132 -3.48 -12.51 -8.83
CA ALA A 132 -4.57 -12.36 -9.79
C ALA A 132 -4.05 -12.07 -11.22
N GLY A 133 -3.08 -11.15 -11.32
CA GLY A 133 -2.42 -10.84 -12.58
C GLY A 133 -1.69 -12.05 -13.15
N TYR A 134 -0.99 -12.81 -12.32
CA TYR A 134 -0.26 -14.00 -12.77
C TYR A 134 -1.17 -15.10 -13.31
N VAL A 135 -2.27 -15.41 -12.61
CA VAL A 135 -3.19 -16.50 -13.05
C VAL A 135 -3.99 -16.14 -14.30
N HIS A 136 -4.11 -14.84 -14.64
CA HIS A 136 -4.81 -14.34 -15.82
C HIS A 136 -3.89 -13.75 -16.91
N LYS A 137 -2.56 -13.85 -16.75
CA LYS A 137 -1.58 -13.20 -17.67
C LYS A 137 -1.71 -13.63 -19.13
N ASP A 138 -2.25 -14.79 -19.39
CA ASP A 138 -2.41 -15.36 -20.74
C ASP A 138 -3.77 -15.03 -21.38
N GLY A 139 -4.64 -14.32 -20.67
CA GLY A 139 -5.88 -13.76 -21.22
C GLY A 139 -7.12 -14.66 -21.07
N GLU A 140 -7.06 -15.66 -20.20
CA GLU A 140 -8.19 -16.52 -19.85
C GLU A 140 -8.82 -16.10 -18.52
#